data_525680cf1aa7045d3bde187776ea96c6
#
_entry.id   525680cf1aa7045d3bde187776ea96c6
#
_cell.length_a   1.000
_cell.length_b   1.000
_cell.length_c   1.000
_cell.angle_alpha   90.00
_cell.angle_beta   90.00
_cell.angle_gamma   90.00
#
_symmetry.space_group_name_H-M   'P 1'
#
loop_
_entity.id
_entity.type
_entity.pdbx_description
1 polymer ?
#
loop_
_entity_poly.entity_id
_entity_poly.type
_entity_poly.pdbx_seq_one_letter_code
_entity_poly.pdbx_strand_id
1 'polypeptide(L)'
;MISKLSIYILTATILYGGLQKPTAGENLSYTHILFEWDQEPDAINYNLQVAENSSFTSLILDIEEPTTNYIATQNFNWDSDYHWRVRPLYNNGNFGDWIEESSFSIQHHPESTPLPDLNLNTFDEDEVYDGVMVYSQFSPYFAVGAVDKYGNEIWNTITGYMNYISPYGEIYGLNGGQGIKFNFNHEILWQTPEGIDIDSHEIKQLANGNFMAFVPTFQLGPIPIGPWTDMAQDFGYTADGISNEFWWLGLRIVEFDKETGEQVWNWDPFVHFSMNDYDQYAGTWWNAIFEGFFDWMHTNAFHFDEEESAIYVSHRHLSRISKIDYPSGEIIWNMGLPTEFGTGSDNICTDLRFSFQHHIQLMDDGTLLFFDNGNISDVVAGDEDPITRLRRVRVIDDSYCETVWQYDLPANLHGLGMGSVQLLDNGNYFIYTFGSGLNSPECSILEITPEGDMVWKATSQNPNSAWYRSYKIPSIHPSAFSVIAENYTTNNNGDYIINISDGSIHFNIYNSSGYTQPYLYQFSDLTDGEVQMFDFSEGEFELGPNESMTLSFPQANPIDITNISLSIWPMHHSYDLKELFFTAISNSQPGDMNGDESINVLDVVLLVNAILNDNEFSN
;
A
#
# COMPACT_ATOMS: atom_id res chain seq x y z
N MET A 1 -21.96 20.86 8.37
CA MET A 1 -22.20 21.73 7.21
C MET A 1 -21.87 20.89 5.99
N ILE A 2 -22.86 20.37 5.30
CA ILE A 2 -22.73 19.41 4.20
C ILE A 2 -22.18 20.19 3.00
N SER A 3 -20.93 19.93 2.61
CA SER A 3 -20.34 20.49 1.39
C SER A 3 -20.94 19.78 0.19
N LYS A 4 -21.43 20.57 -0.75
CA LYS A 4 -22.00 20.10 -2.02
C LYS A 4 -20.93 19.38 -2.82
N LEU A 5 -21.03 18.06 -2.93
CA LEU A 5 -20.35 17.27 -3.95
C LEU A 5 -20.93 17.72 -5.30
N SER A 6 -20.09 18.28 -6.17
CA SER A 6 -20.49 18.62 -7.53
C SER A 6 -20.54 17.32 -8.33
N ILE A 7 -21.76 16.82 -8.53
CA ILE A 7 -22.03 15.69 -9.42
C ILE A 7 -21.77 16.16 -10.86
N TYR A 8 -20.67 15.72 -11.46
CA TYR A 8 -20.52 15.73 -12.91
C TYR A 8 -21.37 14.60 -13.46
N ILE A 9 -22.53 14.95 -14.02
CA ILE A 9 -23.31 14.01 -14.82
C ILE A 9 -22.53 13.77 -16.11
N LEU A 10 -21.66 12.76 -16.13
CA LEU A 10 -21.24 12.12 -17.36
C LEU A 10 -22.45 11.31 -17.84
N THR A 11 -22.94 11.58 -19.04
CA THR A 11 -23.89 10.70 -19.73
C THR A 11 -23.15 9.40 -20.06
N ALA A 12 -23.15 8.46 -19.12
CA ALA A 12 -22.70 7.11 -19.38
C ALA A 12 -23.69 6.48 -20.36
N THR A 13 -23.24 6.19 -21.56
CA THR A 13 -23.89 5.25 -22.44
C THR A 13 -23.75 3.89 -21.74
N ILE A 14 -24.85 3.34 -21.25
CA ILE A 14 -24.90 1.98 -20.70
C ILE A 14 -24.60 1.04 -21.87
N LEU A 15 -23.35 0.62 -22.02
CA LEU A 15 -22.94 -0.50 -22.84
C LEU A 15 -23.00 -1.73 -21.91
N TYR A 16 -24.05 -2.53 -22.07
CA TYR A 16 -24.15 -3.81 -21.39
C TYR A 16 -23.24 -4.83 -22.10
N GLY A 17 -22.39 -5.50 -21.34
CA GLY A 17 -21.61 -6.64 -21.77
C GLY A 17 -20.36 -6.29 -22.60
N GLY A 18 -19.32 -5.76 -21.97
CA GLY A 18 -18.07 -5.39 -22.64
C GLY A 18 -16.81 -5.85 -21.91
N LEU A 19 -15.69 -5.85 -22.64
CA LEU A 19 -14.35 -6.02 -22.08
C LEU A 19 -13.88 -4.67 -21.52
N GLN A 20 -13.54 -4.63 -20.22
CA GLN A 20 -13.24 -3.39 -19.51
C GLN A 20 -11.74 -3.09 -19.43
N LYS A 21 -10.94 -4.08 -18.99
CA LYS A 21 -9.48 -3.97 -18.87
C LYS A 21 -8.81 -5.25 -19.37
N PRO A 22 -7.74 -5.13 -20.17
CA PRO A 22 -7.22 -3.94 -20.84
C PRO A 22 -8.20 -3.42 -21.92
N THR A 23 -8.26 -2.09 -22.08
CA THR A 23 -9.09 -1.48 -23.12
C THR A 23 -8.54 -1.75 -24.53
N ALA A 24 -9.37 -1.62 -25.55
CA ALA A 24 -8.96 -1.92 -26.92
C ALA A 24 -7.81 -1.03 -27.40
N GLY A 25 -6.67 -1.65 -27.73
CA GLY A 25 -5.46 -0.98 -28.19
C GLY A 25 -4.65 -0.31 -27.06
N GLU A 26 -4.93 -0.62 -25.81
CA GLU A 26 -4.17 -0.09 -24.67
C GLU A 26 -2.72 -0.53 -24.70
N ASN A 27 -1.83 0.37 -24.29
CA ASN A 27 -0.41 0.08 -24.11
C ASN A 27 -0.11 0.04 -22.61
N LEU A 28 0.08 -1.16 -22.08
CA LEU A 28 0.38 -1.41 -20.68
C LEU A 28 1.89 -1.28 -20.41
N SER A 29 2.24 -0.73 -19.26
CA SER A 29 3.64 -0.60 -18.81
C SER A 29 3.97 -1.57 -17.68
N TYR A 30 3.41 -2.78 -17.75
CA TYR A 30 3.65 -3.88 -16.80
C TYR A 30 3.30 -5.24 -17.42
N THR A 31 3.83 -6.32 -16.86
CA THR A 31 3.63 -7.69 -17.36
C THR A 31 2.66 -8.52 -16.50
N HIS A 32 2.23 -8.04 -15.34
CA HIS A 32 1.13 -8.63 -14.58
C HIS A 32 -0.17 -7.94 -14.99
N ILE A 33 -1.05 -8.65 -15.67
CA ILE A 33 -2.19 -8.06 -16.39
C ILE A 33 -3.48 -8.28 -15.63
N LEU A 34 -4.21 -7.20 -15.33
CA LEU A 34 -5.58 -7.27 -14.83
C LEU A 34 -6.54 -7.32 -16.02
N PHE A 35 -7.26 -8.42 -16.15
CA PHE A 35 -8.41 -8.56 -17.04
C PHE A 35 -9.69 -8.26 -16.27
N GLU A 36 -10.56 -7.42 -16.84
CA GLU A 36 -11.88 -7.10 -16.28
C GLU A 36 -12.92 -7.09 -17.42
N TRP A 37 -14.12 -7.59 -17.11
CA TRP A 37 -15.27 -7.62 -18.04
C TRP A 37 -16.59 -7.45 -17.28
N ASP A 38 -17.65 -7.11 -18.00
CA ASP A 38 -18.97 -6.96 -17.42
C ASP A 38 -19.62 -8.33 -17.16
N GLN A 39 -20.50 -8.39 -16.16
CA GLN A 39 -21.28 -9.58 -15.88
C GLN A 39 -22.32 -9.81 -16.99
N GLU A 40 -22.37 -11.06 -17.51
CA GLU A 40 -23.39 -11.50 -18.43
C GLU A 40 -24.60 -12.12 -17.70
N PRO A 41 -25.84 -11.88 -18.18
CA PRO A 41 -27.03 -12.49 -17.60
C PRO A 41 -26.97 -14.03 -17.62
N ASP A 42 -27.48 -14.67 -16.56
CA ASP A 42 -27.52 -16.13 -16.39
C ASP A 42 -26.15 -16.83 -16.39
N ALA A 43 -25.04 -16.08 -16.47
CA ALA A 43 -23.69 -16.65 -16.39
C ALA A 43 -23.37 -17.12 -14.96
N ILE A 44 -22.78 -18.32 -14.87
CA ILE A 44 -22.28 -18.88 -13.59
C ILE A 44 -20.75 -18.90 -13.54
N ASN A 45 -20.11 -18.74 -14.70
CA ASN A 45 -18.67 -18.77 -14.86
C ASN A 45 -18.31 -18.13 -16.21
N TYR A 46 -17.03 -17.86 -16.45
CA TYR A 46 -16.52 -17.30 -17.69
C TYR A 46 -15.33 -18.10 -18.19
N ASN A 47 -15.17 -18.18 -19.52
CA ASN A 47 -13.93 -18.68 -20.12
C ASN A 47 -13.15 -17.49 -20.70
N LEU A 48 -12.01 -17.16 -20.09
CA LEU A 48 -11.06 -16.16 -20.54
C LEU A 48 -10.00 -16.83 -21.42
N GLN A 49 -9.78 -16.29 -22.63
CA GLN A 49 -8.67 -16.68 -23.51
C GLN A 49 -7.81 -15.49 -23.87
N VAL A 50 -6.48 -15.68 -23.83
CA VAL A 50 -5.48 -14.72 -24.32
C VAL A 50 -4.56 -15.41 -25.32
N ALA A 51 -4.23 -14.72 -26.41
CA ALA A 51 -3.43 -15.25 -27.51
C ALA A 51 -2.43 -14.21 -28.03
N GLU A 52 -1.35 -14.69 -28.65
CA GLU A 52 -0.38 -13.86 -29.38
C GLU A 52 -0.87 -13.43 -30.78
N ASN A 53 -2.03 -13.88 -31.21
CA ASN A 53 -2.59 -13.54 -32.53
C ASN A 53 -4.12 -13.47 -32.51
N SER A 54 -4.69 -12.66 -33.42
CA SER A 54 -6.12 -12.42 -33.53
C SER A 54 -6.95 -13.64 -33.98
N SER A 55 -6.33 -14.73 -34.43
CA SER A 55 -7.02 -15.97 -34.76
C SER A 55 -7.12 -16.95 -33.60
N PHE A 56 -6.57 -16.61 -32.42
CA PHE A 56 -6.56 -17.43 -31.22
C PHE A 56 -6.00 -18.84 -31.41
N THR A 57 -5.02 -18.99 -32.31
CA THR A 57 -4.34 -20.26 -32.58
C THR A 57 -3.11 -20.51 -31.74
N SER A 58 -2.58 -19.46 -31.08
CA SER A 58 -1.46 -19.50 -30.14
C SER A 58 -1.94 -18.96 -28.79
N LEU A 59 -2.66 -19.78 -28.03
CA LEU A 59 -3.15 -19.40 -26.70
C LEU A 59 -2.01 -19.43 -25.70
N ILE A 60 -1.91 -18.37 -24.92
CA ILE A 60 -1.00 -18.27 -23.75
C ILE A 60 -1.75 -18.40 -22.42
N LEU A 61 -3.08 -18.14 -22.45
CA LEU A 61 -3.98 -18.33 -21.33
C LEU A 61 -5.31 -18.88 -21.83
N ASP A 62 -5.86 -19.89 -21.14
CA ASP A 62 -7.21 -20.45 -21.36
C ASP A 62 -7.72 -20.99 -20.03
N ILE A 63 -8.55 -20.22 -19.35
CA ILE A 63 -9.01 -20.51 -17.99
C ILE A 63 -10.51 -20.33 -17.85
N GLU A 64 -11.07 -20.95 -16.81
CA GLU A 64 -12.42 -20.68 -16.31
C GLU A 64 -12.34 -19.85 -15.04
N GLU A 65 -13.14 -18.78 -14.95
CA GLU A 65 -13.15 -17.81 -13.87
C GLU A 65 -14.58 -17.52 -13.40
N PRO A 66 -14.89 -17.73 -12.10
CA PRO A 66 -16.24 -17.51 -11.57
C PRO A 66 -16.59 -16.03 -11.34
N THR A 67 -15.60 -15.15 -11.40
CA THR A 67 -15.76 -13.71 -11.20
C THR A 67 -15.64 -12.93 -12.51
N THR A 68 -15.71 -11.62 -12.47
CA THR A 68 -15.59 -10.76 -13.66
C THR A 68 -14.22 -10.09 -13.78
N ASN A 69 -13.21 -10.61 -13.09
CA ASN A 69 -11.83 -10.17 -13.23
C ASN A 69 -10.84 -11.31 -13.00
N TYR A 70 -9.62 -11.13 -13.51
CA TYR A 70 -8.50 -12.06 -13.31
C TYR A 70 -7.16 -11.34 -13.43
N ILE A 71 -6.24 -11.57 -12.49
CA ILE A 71 -4.86 -11.08 -12.57
C ILE A 71 -3.97 -12.20 -13.10
N ALA A 72 -3.46 -12.02 -14.31
CA ALA A 72 -2.51 -12.94 -14.93
C ALA A 72 -1.08 -12.50 -14.66
N THR A 73 -0.28 -13.36 -14.02
CA THR A 73 1.09 -13.06 -13.57
C THR A 73 2.18 -13.78 -14.37
N GLN A 74 1.82 -14.58 -15.37
CA GLN A 74 2.77 -15.39 -16.14
C GLN A 74 2.47 -15.34 -17.64
N ASN A 75 3.49 -15.65 -18.44
CA ASN A 75 3.43 -15.77 -19.90
C ASN A 75 3.27 -14.46 -20.67
N PHE A 76 3.45 -13.31 -20.04
CA PHE A 76 3.44 -12.01 -20.68
C PHE A 76 4.86 -11.44 -20.77
N ASN A 77 5.21 -10.89 -21.94
CA ASN A 77 6.55 -10.39 -22.22
C ASN A 77 6.49 -8.92 -22.64
N TRP A 78 7.54 -8.19 -22.31
CA TRP A 78 7.78 -6.85 -22.84
C TRP A 78 7.85 -6.85 -24.37
N ASP A 79 7.52 -5.70 -25.00
CA ASP A 79 7.54 -5.47 -26.45
C ASP A 79 6.69 -6.46 -27.26
N SER A 80 5.53 -6.85 -26.71
CA SER A 80 4.65 -7.87 -27.28
C SER A 80 3.20 -7.39 -27.38
N ASP A 81 2.49 -7.88 -28.39
CA ASP A 81 1.08 -7.63 -28.63
C ASP A 81 0.25 -8.86 -28.29
N TYR A 82 -0.92 -8.65 -27.70
CA TYR A 82 -1.82 -9.71 -27.27
C TYR A 82 -3.25 -9.43 -27.70
N HIS A 83 -4.03 -10.52 -27.87
CA HIS A 83 -5.46 -10.51 -28.13
C HIS A 83 -6.16 -11.28 -27.03
N TRP A 84 -7.30 -10.80 -26.59
CA TRP A 84 -8.05 -11.47 -25.54
C TRP A 84 -9.56 -11.42 -25.79
N ARG A 85 -10.29 -12.36 -25.19
CA ARG A 85 -11.72 -12.49 -25.28
C ARG A 85 -12.28 -13.28 -24.11
N VAL A 86 -13.57 -13.06 -23.82
CA VAL A 86 -14.31 -13.74 -22.75
C VAL A 86 -15.64 -14.22 -23.29
N ARG A 87 -16.12 -15.35 -22.79
CA ARG A 87 -17.49 -15.85 -23.01
C ARG A 87 -18.07 -16.42 -21.72
N PRO A 88 -19.40 -16.30 -21.50
CA PRO A 88 -20.05 -16.87 -20.33
C PRO A 88 -20.17 -18.40 -20.45
N LEU A 89 -20.19 -19.06 -19.30
CA LEU A 89 -20.60 -20.44 -19.11
C LEU A 89 -21.92 -20.44 -18.33
N TYR A 90 -22.93 -21.13 -18.84
CA TYR A 90 -24.27 -21.18 -18.27
C TYR A 90 -24.52 -22.46 -17.44
N ASN A 91 -25.56 -22.44 -16.58
CA ASN A 91 -25.95 -23.57 -15.72
C ASN A 91 -26.18 -24.92 -16.46
N ASN A 92 -26.50 -24.87 -17.74
CA ASN A 92 -26.67 -26.06 -18.56
C ASN A 92 -25.35 -26.69 -19.04
N GLY A 93 -24.21 -26.11 -18.66
CA GLY A 93 -22.86 -26.53 -19.05
C GLY A 93 -22.44 -26.10 -20.47
N ASN A 94 -23.20 -25.25 -21.14
CA ASN A 94 -22.86 -24.72 -22.45
C ASN A 94 -22.18 -23.34 -22.32
N PHE A 95 -21.20 -23.11 -23.19
CA PHE A 95 -20.65 -21.76 -23.38
C PHE A 95 -21.58 -20.92 -24.24
N GLY A 96 -21.70 -19.63 -23.90
CA GLY A 96 -22.29 -18.62 -24.78
C GLY A 96 -21.33 -18.19 -25.89
N ASP A 97 -21.78 -17.21 -26.67
CA ASP A 97 -20.95 -16.57 -27.68
C ASP A 97 -19.83 -15.74 -26.98
N TRP A 98 -18.75 -15.46 -27.73
CA TRP A 98 -17.74 -14.52 -27.26
C TRP A 98 -18.36 -13.12 -27.11
N ILE A 99 -18.17 -12.50 -25.95
CA ILE A 99 -18.70 -11.14 -25.65
C ILE A 99 -18.15 -10.15 -26.65
N GLU A 100 -16.82 -10.05 -26.71
CA GLU A 100 -16.05 -9.23 -27.65
C GLU A 100 -14.66 -9.83 -27.84
N GLU A 101 -13.91 -9.29 -28.81
CA GLU A 101 -12.48 -9.54 -28.96
C GLU A 101 -11.73 -8.21 -28.86
N SER A 102 -10.69 -8.15 -28.03
CA SER A 102 -9.88 -6.96 -27.82
C SER A 102 -8.38 -7.26 -27.98
N SER A 103 -7.57 -6.23 -28.05
CA SER A 103 -6.11 -6.35 -28.11
C SER A 103 -5.44 -5.28 -27.26
N PHE A 104 -4.26 -5.58 -26.78
CA PHE A 104 -3.38 -4.65 -26.04
C PHE A 104 -1.93 -4.94 -26.35
N SER A 105 -1.04 -4.01 -26.03
CA SER A 105 0.40 -4.18 -26.12
C SER A 105 1.05 -3.96 -24.75
N ILE A 106 2.24 -4.52 -24.55
CA ILE A 106 3.05 -4.32 -23.36
C ILE A 106 4.36 -3.66 -23.77
N GLN A 107 4.61 -2.46 -23.27
CA GLN A 107 5.84 -1.71 -23.56
C GLN A 107 6.26 -0.93 -22.33
N HIS A 108 7.55 -0.72 -22.15
CA HIS A 108 8.03 0.20 -21.11
C HIS A 108 7.43 1.60 -21.32
N HIS A 109 7.12 2.27 -20.21
CA HIS A 109 6.68 3.67 -20.27
C HIS A 109 7.72 4.51 -21.04
N PRO A 110 7.32 5.42 -21.95
CA PRO A 110 8.24 6.11 -22.84
C PRO A 110 9.38 6.87 -22.15
N GLU A 111 9.16 7.29 -20.91
CA GLU A 111 10.16 7.98 -20.09
C GLU A 111 10.99 7.04 -19.21
N SER A 112 10.58 5.78 -19.06
CA SER A 112 11.28 4.79 -18.25
C SER A 112 12.41 4.13 -19.04
N THR A 113 13.42 3.67 -18.32
CA THR A 113 14.51 2.84 -18.85
C THR A 113 14.40 1.46 -18.22
N PRO A 114 14.49 0.36 -19.00
CA PRO A 114 14.51 -0.97 -18.45
C PRO A 114 15.51 -1.10 -17.29
N LEU A 115 15.08 -1.71 -16.20
CA LEU A 115 15.94 -1.92 -15.04
C LEU A 115 16.96 -3.03 -15.32
N PRO A 116 18.15 -2.99 -14.69
CA PRO A 116 19.06 -4.12 -14.74
C PRO A 116 18.39 -5.37 -14.13
N ASP A 117 18.53 -6.51 -14.82
CA ASP A 117 18.09 -7.79 -14.26
C ASP A 117 18.74 -8.04 -12.90
N LEU A 118 18.05 -8.78 -12.05
CA LEU A 118 18.60 -9.23 -10.78
C LEU A 118 19.33 -10.57 -10.95
N ASN A 119 20.44 -10.72 -10.25
CA ASN A 119 21.08 -12.02 -10.07
C ASN A 119 20.42 -12.74 -8.90
N LEU A 120 19.70 -13.81 -9.18
CA LEU A 120 19.12 -14.66 -8.16
C LEU A 120 20.21 -15.58 -7.59
N ASN A 121 20.58 -15.36 -6.32
CA ASN A 121 21.66 -16.07 -5.64
C ASN A 121 21.16 -17.22 -4.78
N THR A 122 19.96 -17.08 -4.21
CA THR A 122 19.29 -18.10 -3.39
C THR A 122 17.82 -18.10 -3.76
N PHE A 123 17.23 -19.29 -3.90
CA PHE A 123 15.81 -19.44 -4.20
C PHE A 123 15.30 -20.80 -3.70
N ASP A 124 14.48 -20.76 -2.67
CA ASP A 124 13.69 -21.89 -2.19
C ASP A 124 12.23 -21.64 -2.54
N GLU A 125 11.72 -22.33 -3.55
CA GLU A 125 10.39 -22.11 -4.10
C GLU A 125 9.25 -22.45 -3.10
N ASP A 126 9.50 -23.37 -2.18
CA ASP A 126 8.51 -23.84 -1.22
C ASP A 126 8.39 -22.91 0.01
N GLU A 127 9.44 -22.15 0.33
CA GLU A 127 9.53 -21.33 1.54
C GLU A 127 9.43 -19.82 1.25
N VAL A 128 9.72 -19.39 0.01
CA VAL A 128 9.66 -17.97 -0.36
C VAL A 128 8.19 -17.50 -0.41
N TYR A 129 7.91 -16.37 0.24
CA TYR A 129 6.59 -15.74 0.15
C TYR A 129 6.26 -15.33 -1.29
N ASP A 130 5.08 -15.68 -1.77
CA ASP A 130 4.64 -15.29 -3.11
C ASP A 130 4.27 -13.81 -3.13
N GLY A 131 4.65 -13.09 -4.19
CA GLY A 131 4.41 -11.66 -4.30
C GLY A 131 5.42 -10.96 -5.20
N VAL A 132 5.29 -9.64 -5.24
CA VAL A 132 6.07 -8.73 -6.06
C VAL A 132 7.03 -7.95 -5.18
N MET A 133 8.32 -7.93 -5.56
CA MET A 133 9.33 -7.14 -4.86
C MET A 133 9.47 -5.77 -5.52
N VAL A 134 9.12 -4.71 -4.78
CA VAL A 134 9.24 -3.32 -5.22
C VAL A 134 10.44 -2.68 -4.53
N TYR A 135 11.30 -2.01 -5.27
CA TYR A 135 12.46 -1.32 -4.72
C TYR A 135 12.66 0.07 -5.33
N SER A 136 13.17 0.98 -4.53
CA SER A 136 13.46 2.35 -4.91
C SER A 136 14.94 2.49 -5.24
N GLN A 137 15.28 2.75 -6.50
CA GLN A 137 16.64 2.96 -6.97
C GLN A 137 17.00 4.46 -6.94
N PHE A 138 18.18 4.80 -6.44
CA PHE A 138 18.71 6.15 -6.51
C PHE A 138 20.04 6.26 -7.28
N SER A 139 20.71 5.17 -7.55
CA SER A 139 21.88 5.09 -8.41
C SER A 139 21.75 3.90 -9.36
N PRO A 140 22.10 4.05 -10.65
CA PRO A 140 22.71 5.22 -11.31
C PRO A 140 21.73 6.35 -11.67
N TYR A 141 20.44 6.17 -11.50
CA TYR A 141 19.38 7.16 -11.71
C TYR A 141 18.19 6.83 -10.79
N PHE A 142 17.35 7.83 -10.54
CA PHE A 142 16.13 7.62 -9.74
C PHE A 142 15.09 6.84 -10.53
N ALA A 143 14.62 5.75 -9.95
CA ALA A 143 13.55 4.92 -10.48
C ALA A 143 12.90 4.09 -9.36
N VAL A 144 11.70 3.59 -9.61
CA VAL A 144 11.10 2.53 -8.81
C VAL A 144 10.91 1.32 -9.72
N GLY A 145 11.33 0.17 -9.27
CA GLY A 145 11.20 -1.08 -9.99
C GLY A 145 10.42 -2.12 -9.23
N ALA A 146 9.72 -2.97 -9.95
CA ALA A 146 9.06 -4.14 -9.41
C ALA A 146 9.50 -5.39 -10.18
N VAL A 147 9.82 -6.45 -9.45
CA VAL A 147 10.25 -7.74 -10.00
C VAL A 147 9.45 -8.89 -9.38
N ASP A 148 9.32 -9.98 -10.11
CA ASP A 148 8.75 -11.23 -9.60
C ASP A 148 9.76 -12.01 -8.73
N LYS A 149 9.33 -13.15 -8.16
CA LYS A 149 10.19 -14.02 -7.36
C LYS A 149 11.34 -14.67 -8.15
N TYR A 150 11.29 -14.62 -9.48
CA TYR A 150 12.37 -15.11 -10.37
C TYR A 150 13.37 -14.01 -10.75
N GLY A 151 13.12 -12.76 -10.31
CA GLY A 151 13.96 -11.59 -10.59
C GLY A 151 13.66 -10.90 -11.92
N ASN A 152 12.59 -11.28 -12.61
CA ASN A 152 12.18 -10.65 -13.85
C ASN A 152 11.49 -9.30 -13.58
N GLU A 153 11.80 -8.29 -14.36
CA GLU A 153 11.13 -7.00 -14.29
C GLU A 153 9.66 -7.13 -14.72
N ILE A 154 8.73 -6.67 -13.85
CA ILE A 154 7.30 -6.64 -14.15
C ILE A 154 6.75 -5.23 -14.29
N TRP A 155 7.41 -4.23 -13.72
CA TRP A 155 7.02 -2.82 -13.78
C TRP A 155 8.18 -1.92 -13.40
N ASN A 156 8.25 -0.72 -13.98
CA ASN A 156 9.12 0.33 -13.49
C ASN A 156 8.56 1.73 -13.77
N THR A 157 9.02 2.73 -13.03
CA THR A 157 8.69 4.13 -13.26
C THR A 157 9.81 5.07 -12.84
N ILE A 158 9.84 6.25 -13.48
CA ILE A 158 10.61 7.41 -13.04
C ILE A 158 9.69 8.55 -12.57
N THR A 159 8.39 8.31 -12.47
CA THR A 159 7.40 9.29 -11.98
C THR A 159 7.75 9.79 -10.58
N GLY A 160 8.31 8.93 -9.76
CA GLY A 160 8.72 9.27 -8.40
C GLY A 160 9.84 8.38 -7.87
N TYR A 161 10.42 8.83 -6.78
CA TYR A 161 11.33 8.06 -5.94
C TYR A 161 10.53 7.56 -4.73
N MET A 162 10.30 6.26 -4.64
CA MET A 162 9.49 5.66 -3.59
C MET A 162 10.24 5.62 -2.26
N ASN A 163 9.60 6.01 -1.18
CA ASN A 163 10.09 5.82 0.19
C ASN A 163 9.16 4.96 1.07
N TYR A 164 7.88 4.79 0.67
CA TYR A 164 6.93 3.97 1.42
C TYR A 164 5.86 3.35 0.51
N ILE A 165 5.45 2.13 0.84
CA ILE A 165 4.23 1.50 0.33
C ILE A 165 3.37 1.13 1.53
N SER A 166 2.09 1.55 1.51
CA SER A 166 1.14 1.24 2.58
C SER A 166 0.71 -0.23 2.55
N PRO A 167 0.13 -0.76 3.64
CA PRO A 167 -0.47 -2.09 3.67
C PRO A 167 -1.60 -2.28 2.64
N TYR A 168 -2.13 -1.19 2.09
CA TYR A 168 -3.18 -1.17 1.07
C TYR A 168 -2.66 -1.03 -0.37
N GLY A 169 -1.34 -1.01 -0.57
CA GLY A 169 -0.71 -0.90 -1.89
C GLY A 169 -0.60 0.52 -2.44
N GLU A 170 -0.75 1.55 -1.61
CA GLU A 170 -0.53 2.95 -2.00
C GLU A 170 0.96 3.28 -1.98
N ILE A 171 1.45 3.98 -3.00
CA ILE A 171 2.87 4.31 -3.14
C ILE A 171 3.10 5.79 -2.81
N TYR A 172 4.07 6.05 -1.93
CA TYR A 172 4.47 7.38 -1.50
C TYR A 172 5.94 7.63 -1.80
N GLY A 173 6.27 8.87 -2.13
CA GLY A 173 7.65 9.23 -2.45
C GLY A 173 7.81 10.67 -2.87
N LEU A 174 8.82 10.95 -3.70
CA LEU A 174 9.14 12.29 -4.18
C LEU A 174 9.20 12.37 -5.68
N ASN A 175 8.82 13.54 -6.20
CA ASN A 175 9.11 13.98 -7.56
C ASN A 175 9.69 15.41 -7.51
N GLY A 176 10.95 15.58 -7.89
CA GLY A 176 11.59 16.90 -7.96
C GLY A 176 11.58 17.71 -6.65
N GLY A 177 11.63 17.03 -5.47
CA GLY A 177 11.58 17.66 -4.15
C GLY A 177 10.16 17.73 -3.56
N GLN A 178 9.11 17.61 -4.35
CA GLN A 178 7.74 17.53 -3.85
C GLN A 178 7.42 16.12 -3.39
N GLY A 179 6.72 16.00 -2.25
CA GLY A 179 6.14 14.74 -1.79
C GLY A 179 4.95 14.37 -2.66
N ILE A 180 4.86 13.10 -3.04
CA ILE A 180 3.79 12.59 -3.89
C ILE A 180 3.19 11.29 -3.35
N LYS A 181 1.91 11.08 -3.65
CA LYS A 181 1.24 9.77 -3.69
C LYS A 181 0.98 9.44 -5.15
N PHE A 182 1.33 8.23 -5.58
CA PHE A 182 1.17 7.81 -6.98
C PHE A 182 0.78 6.32 -7.05
N ASN A 183 0.39 5.86 -8.25
CA ASN A 183 -0.04 4.48 -8.48
C ASN A 183 0.80 3.75 -9.54
N PHE A 184 0.53 2.47 -9.73
CA PHE A 184 1.21 1.63 -10.73
C PHE A 184 0.87 2.00 -12.20
N ASN A 185 -0.10 2.89 -12.43
CA ASN A 185 -0.42 3.47 -13.74
C ASN A 185 0.36 4.76 -14.03
N HIS A 186 1.40 5.07 -13.22
CA HIS A 186 2.23 6.29 -13.34
C HIS A 186 1.48 7.61 -13.05
N GLU A 187 0.32 7.56 -12.42
CA GLU A 187 -0.49 8.73 -12.10
C GLU A 187 -0.13 9.28 -10.72
N ILE A 188 0.09 10.60 -10.63
CA ILE A 188 0.23 11.31 -9.35
C ILE A 188 -1.18 11.60 -8.82
N LEU A 189 -1.52 10.99 -7.69
CA LEU A 189 -2.82 11.12 -7.05
C LEU A 189 -2.90 12.30 -6.08
N TRP A 190 -1.76 12.67 -5.49
CA TRP A 190 -1.62 13.82 -4.61
C TRP A 190 -0.16 14.29 -4.60
N GLN A 191 0.05 15.60 -4.33
CA GLN A 191 1.39 16.16 -4.16
C GLN A 191 1.40 17.34 -3.19
N THR A 192 2.54 17.57 -2.54
CA THR A 192 2.75 18.78 -1.71
C THR A 192 2.67 20.05 -2.56
N PRO A 193 2.24 21.18 -1.96
CA PRO A 193 2.18 22.46 -2.67
C PRO A 193 3.53 22.86 -3.27
N GLU A 194 3.46 23.58 -4.40
CA GLU A 194 4.65 24.13 -5.06
C GLU A 194 5.46 25.04 -4.12
N GLY A 195 6.77 24.86 -4.09
CA GLY A 195 7.70 25.62 -3.25
C GLY A 195 7.89 25.07 -1.84
N ILE A 196 7.28 23.93 -1.52
CA ILE A 196 7.55 23.16 -0.31
C ILE A 196 8.35 21.92 -0.71
N ASP A 197 9.65 21.95 -0.48
CA ASP A 197 10.50 20.78 -0.63
C ASP A 197 10.43 19.93 0.64
N ILE A 198 10.14 18.65 0.47
CA ILE A 198 10.24 17.68 1.56
C ILE A 198 11.56 16.91 1.48
N ASP A 199 11.95 16.34 2.59
CA ASP A 199 13.11 15.45 2.65
C ASP A 199 12.80 14.08 1.99
N SER A 200 13.82 13.45 1.43
CA SER A 200 13.67 12.22 0.64
C SER A 200 13.33 10.98 1.46
N HIS A 201 13.38 11.05 2.77
CA HIS A 201 13.30 9.84 3.59
C HIS A 201 11.88 9.30 3.76
N GLU A 202 10.88 10.13 4.03
CA GLU A 202 9.53 9.59 4.25
C GLU A 202 8.39 10.60 4.09
N ILE A 203 7.29 10.14 3.47
CA ILE A 203 5.98 10.75 3.45
C ILE A 203 4.93 9.64 3.56
N LYS A 204 3.85 9.88 4.32
CA LYS A 204 2.72 8.96 4.51
C LYS A 204 1.41 9.72 4.60
N GLN A 205 0.32 9.09 4.18
CA GLN A 205 -1.03 9.55 4.46
C GLN A 205 -1.49 8.98 5.80
N LEU A 206 -2.13 9.81 6.62
CA LEU A 206 -2.73 9.46 7.91
C LEU A 206 -4.18 9.01 7.72
N ALA A 207 -4.78 8.36 8.72
CA ALA A 207 -6.18 7.90 8.65
C ALA A 207 -7.19 9.04 8.47
N ASN A 208 -6.88 10.27 8.95
CA ASN A 208 -7.71 11.46 8.68
C ASN A 208 -7.63 11.95 7.21
N GLY A 209 -6.76 11.32 6.40
CA GLY A 209 -6.49 11.63 5.01
C GLY A 209 -5.41 12.70 4.78
N ASN A 210 -4.94 13.39 5.82
CA ASN A 210 -3.83 14.33 5.73
C ASN A 210 -2.50 13.62 5.44
N PHE A 211 -1.48 14.36 5.03
CA PHE A 211 -0.17 13.81 4.72
C PHE A 211 0.87 14.30 5.72
N MET A 212 1.71 13.39 6.20
CA MET A 212 2.82 13.72 7.10
C MET A 212 4.14 13.44 6.42
N ALA A 213 5.10 14.39 6.52
CA ALA A 213 6.41 14.29 5.88
C ALA A 213 7.49 15.00 6.69
N PHE A 214 8.75 14.72 6.36
CA PHE A 214 9.89 15.48 6.85
C PHE A 214 10.15 16.71 5.96
N VAL A 215 10.37 17.87 6.62
CA VAL A 215 10.68 19.14 5.95
C VAL A 215 11.97 19.71 6.51
N PRO A 216 12.99 20.00 5.67
CA PRO A 216 14.25 20.56 6.11
C PRO A 216 14.10 21.89 6.88
N THR A 217 14.87 22.04 7.95
CA THR A 217 14.98 23.29 8.72
C THR A 217 16.43 23.52 9.12
N PHE A 218 16.86 24.78 9.21
CA PHE A 218 18.24 25.13 9.50
C PHE A 218 18.33 26.10 10.65
N GLN A 219 19.30 25.89 11.54
CA GLN A 219 19.65 26.82 12.62
C GLN A 219 21.16 26.96 12.72
N LEU A 220 21.65 28.21 13.02
CA LEU A 220 23.05 28.40 13.32
C LEU A 220 23.38 27.82 14.71
N GLY A 221 24.45 27.05 14.79
CA GLY A 221 24.95 26.43 15.97
C GLY A 221 26.47 26.42 16.04
N PRO A 222 27.06 25.94 17.16
CA PRO A 222 28.50 25.85 17.30
C PRO A 222 29.07 24.67 16.50
N ILE A 223 30.35 24.77 16.15
CA ILE A 223 31.16 23.61 15.76
C ILE A 223 31.75 23.07 17.08
N PRO A 224 31.32 21.86 17.54
CA PRO A 224 31.84 21.28 18.77
C PRO A 224 33.34 21.03 18.68
N ILE A 225 34.03 21.10 19.82
CA ILE A 225 35.45 20.72 19.88
C ILE A 225 35.60 19.22 19.72
N GLY A 226 36.42 18.81 18.76
CA GLY A 226 36.64 17.40 18.42
C GLY A 226 37.81 17.20 17.48
N PRO A 227 38.01 15.99 16.96
CA PRO A 227 39.09 15.70 16.00
C PRO A 227 39.05 16.54 14.72
N TRP A 228 37.92 17.09 14.37
CA TRP A 228 37.66 17.97 13.20
C TRP A 228 37.98 19.44 13.44
N THR A 229 38.31 19.86 14.70
CA THR A 229 38.50 21.27 15.06
C THR A 229 39.55 21.97 14.21
N ASP A 230 40.74 21.39 14.08
CA ASP A 230 41.83 21.98 13.28
C ASP A 230 41.41 22.18 11.83
N MET A 231 40.73 21.18 11.23
CA MET A 231 40.22 21.31 9.89
C MET A 231 39.19 22.44 9.76
N ALA A 232 38.25 22.55 10.70
CA ALA A 232 37.26 23.64 10.70
C ALA A 232 37.94 25.01 10.78
N GLN A 233 38.99 25.15 11.60
CA GLN A 233 39.77 26.36 11.69
C GLN A 233 40.52 26.69 10.40
N ASP A 234 41.07 25.70 9.71
CA ASP A 234 41.68 25.86 8.39
C ASP A 234 40.68 26.35 7.32
N PHE A 235 39.40 26.03 7.46
CA PHE A 235 38.30 26.54 6.63
C PHE A 235 37.83 27.94 7.07
N GLY A 236 38.38 28.49 8.19
CA GLY A 236 38.13 29.86 8.65
C GLY A 236 37.07 30.00 9.73
N TYR A 237 36.59 28.90 10.29
CA TYR A 237 35.67 28.90 11.45
C TYR A 237 36.45 29.07 12.77
N THR A 238 35.78 29.56 13.80
CA THR A 238 36.36 29.66 15.15
C THR A 238 36.51 28.28 15.79
N ALA A 239 35.49 27.42 15.61
CA ALA A 239 35.40 26.06 16.11
C ALA A 239 35.72 25.93 17.61
N ASP A 240 35.17 26.86 18.43
CA ASP A 240 35.42 26.97 19.87
C ASP A 240 34.39 26.21 20.74
N GLY A 241 33.41 25.56 20.10
CA GLY A 241 32.31 24.84 20.76
C GLY A 241 31.21 25.74 21.31
N ILE A 242 31.26 27.06 21.09
CA ILE A 242 30.34 28.05 21.68
C ILE A 242 29.75 28.99 20.62
N SER A 243 30.58 29.46 19.70
CA SER A 243 30.17 30.42 18.69
C SER A 243 29.22 29.83 17.70
N ASN A 244 28.00 30.41 17.54
CA ASN A 244 27.01 29.97 16.54
C ASN A 244 27.44 30.47 15.16
N GLU A 245 28.18 29.68 14.43
CA GLU A 245 28.81 30.03 13.15
C GLU A 245 28.57 29.02 12.03
N PHE A 246 27.98 27.89 12.33
CA PHE A 246 27.78 26.81 11.36
C PHE A 246 26.30 26.40 11.24
N TRP A 247 25.84 26.09 10.03
CA TRP A 247 24.48 25.67 9.81
C TRP A 247 24.28 24.21 10.26
N TRP A 248 23.28 23.99 11.09
CA TRP A 248 22.79 22.68 11.47
C TRP A 248 21.48 22.41 10.75
N LEU A 249 21.40 21.27 10.06
CA LEU A 249 20.20 20.77 9.41
C LEU A 249 19.43 19.89 10.39
N GLY A 250 18.18 20.25 10.63
CA GLY A 250 17.18 19.40 11.28
C GLY A 250 16.06 19.07 10.30
N LEU A 251 15.29 18.04 10.60
CA LEU A 251 14.07 17.69 9.85
C LEU A 251 12.87 17.88 10.76
N ARG A 252 11.98 18.83 10.41
CA ARG A 252 10.68 18.97 11.05
C ARG A 252 9.75 17.88 10.57
N ILE A 253 8.87 17.39 11.43
CA ILE A 253 7.73 16.57 11.04
C ILE A 253 6.58 17.54 10.79
N VAL A 254 5.98 17.49 9.61
CA VAL A 254 4.92 18.42 9.18
C VAL A 254 3.73 17.64 8.67
N GLU A 255 2.54 18.02 9.16
CA GLU A 255 1.27 17.51 8.63
C GLU A 255 0.66 18.54 7.67
N PHE A 256 0.27 18.06 6.51
CA PHE A 256 -0.38 18.82 5.44
C PHE A 256 -1.84 18.40 5.31
N ASP A 257 -2.74 19.37 5.28
CA ASP A 257 -4.15 19.13 4.98
C ASP A 257 -4.31 18.57 3.55
N LYS A 258 -5.09 17.51 3.41
CA LYS A 258 -5.25 16.77 2.15
C LYS A 258 -5.87 17.57 1.02
N GLU A 259 -6.74 18.57 1.33
CA GLU A 259 -7.49 19.34 0.34
C GLU A 259 -6.76 20.63 -0.04
N THR A 260 -6.19 21.31 0.97
CA THR A 260 -5.58 22.64 0.79
C THR A 260 -4.07 22.58 0.64
N GLY A 261 -3.42 21.51 1.14
CA GLY A 261 -1.97 21.39 1.27
C GLY A 261 -1.37 22.33 2.34
N GLU A 262 -2.17 23.04 3.12
CA GLU A 262 -1.67 23.89 4.19
C GLU A 262 -1.06 23.07 5.32
N GLN A 263 0.00 23.59 5.96
CA GLN A 263 0.60 22.99 7.14
C GLN A 263 -0.35 23.19 8.34
N VAL A 264 -0.91 22.11 8.86
CA VAL A 264 -1.87 22.13 9.98
C VAL A 264 -1.21 21.76 11.32
N TRP A 265 -0.09 21.07 11.29
CA TRP A 265 0.71 20.72 12.45
C TRP A 265 2.18 20.60 12.10
N ASN A 266 3.08 20.85 13.07
CA ASN A 266 4.51 20.60 12.91
C ASN A 266 5.22 20.37 14.25
N TRP A 267 6.31 19.61 14.18
CA TRP A 267 7.24 19.38 15.27
C TRP A 267 8.65 19.76 14.83
N ASP A 268 9.34 20.60 15.61
CA ASP A 268 10.67 21.13 15.27
C ASP A 268 11.73 20.55 16.22
N PRO A 269 12.73 19.78 15.71
CA PRO A 269 13.75 19.17 16.55
C PRO A 269 14.59 20.17 17.35
N PHE A 270 14.80 21.40 16.85
CA PHE A 270 15.55 22.42 17.55
C PHE A 270 14.85 22.94 18.82
N VAL A 271 13.57 22.70 18.99
CA VAL A 271 12.83 23.02 20.21
C VAL A 271 12.99 21.94 21.28
N HIS A 272 13.13 20.69 20.87
CA HIS A 272 13.05 19.51 21.73
C HIS A 272 14.40 18.89 22.07
N PHE A 273 15.43 19.09 21.25
CA PHE A 273 16.76 18.52 21.44
C PHE A 273 17.83 19.58 21.57
N SER A 274 18.87 19.26 22.34
CA SER A 274 20.03 20.11 22.51
C SER A 274 21.07 19.87 21.43
N MET A 275 21.67 20.93 20.88
CA MET A 275 22.82 20.83 19.97
C MET A 275 24.09 20.25 20.63
N ASN A 276 24.10 20.06 21.96
CA ASN A 276 25.16 19.30 22.63
C ASN A 276 25.06 17.79 22.40
N ASP A 277 23.94 17.35 21.83
CA ASP A 277 23.64 15.97 21.52
C ASP A 277 23.86 15.73 20.01
N TYR A 278 24.99 15.12 19.68
CA TYR A 278 25.44 14.90 18.30
C TYR A 278 26.34 13.66 18.21
N ASP A 279 26.47 13.09 16.99
CA ASP A 279 27.40 11.99 16.78
C ASP A 279 28.86 12.40 16.99
N GLN A 280 29.56 11.60 17.78
CA GLN A 280 30.98 11.81 18.11
C GLN A 280 31.90 10.72 17.56
N TYR A 281 31.35 9.62 17.03
CA TYR A 281 32.11 8.41 16.74
C TYR A 281 32.19 8.05 15.25
N ALA A 282 31.09 8.28 14.48
CA ALA A 282 31.05 7.90 13.06
C ALA A 282 31.66 8.95 12.13
N GLY A 283 32.13 10.08 12.66
CA GLY A 283 32.85 11.09 11.87
C GLY A 283 31.96 11.99 11.02
N THR A 284 30.69 12.14 11.32
CA THR A 284 29.71 12.98 10.59
C THR A 284 30.18 14.44 10.45
N TRP A 285 30.93 14.98 11.42
CA TRP A 285 31.51 16.33 11.36
C TRP A 285 32.58 16.51 10.26
N TRP A 286 33.32 15.46 9.88
CA TRP A 286 34.27 15.56 8.79
C TRP A 286 33.59 15.87 7.47
N ASN A 287 32.45 15.24 7.19
CA ASN A 287 31.65 15.50 5.99
C ASN A 287 31.01 16.88 6.06
N ALA A 288 30.46 17.27 7.21
CA ALA A 288 29.78 18.54 7.43
C ALA A 288 30.61 19.75 7.00
N ILE A 289 31.90 19.77 7.33
CA ILE A 289 32.79 20.90 7.02
C ILE A 289 32.97 21.07 5.50
N PHE A 290 32.98 19.96 4.73
CA PHE A 290 33.04 20.01 3.27
C PHE A 290 31.71 20.39 2.63
N GLU A 291 30.59 19.97 3.22
CA GLU A 291 29.23 20.23 2.74
C GLU A 291 28.75 21.64 3.07
N GLY A 292 29.34 22.28 4.11
CA GLY A 292 28.98 23.63 4.57
C GLY A 292 27.76 23.64 5.50
N PHE A 293 27.25 22.50 5.90
CA PHE A 293 26.24 22.34 6.95
C PHE A 293 26.42 21.00 7.66
N PHE A 294 25.92 20.91 8.88
CA PHE A 294 25.93 19.67 9.68
C PHE A 294 24.55 19.01 9.60
N ASP A 295 24.47 17.86 8.97
CA ASP A 295 23.29 17.00 8.98
C ASP A 295 23.17 16.35 10.36
N TRP A 296 22.50 17.08 11.26
CA TRP A 296 22.57 16.83 12.69
C TRP A 296 21.99 15.49 13.10
N MET A 297 20.69 15.29 12.84
CA MET A 297 19.97 14.11 13.32
C MET A 297 19.82 13.04 12.25
N HIS A 298 19.78 13.46 11.00
CA HIS A 298 19.47 12.59 9.85
C HIS A 298 18.24 11.74 10.15
N THR A 299 17.11 12.41 10.43
CA THR A 299 15.84 11.74 10.73
C THR A 299 15.34 11.04 9.48
N ASN A 300 15.15 9.72 9.54
CA ASN A 300 15.02 8.91 8.32
C ASN A 300 13.80 8.00 8.25
N ALA A 301 13.00 7.92 9.31
CA ALA A 301 11.76 7.17 9.31
C ALA A 301 10.84 7.63 10.42
N PHE A 302 9.52 7.53 10.19
CA PHE A 302 8.53 7.65 11.25
C PHE A 302 7.42 6.61 11.06
N HIS A 303 6.76 6.28 12.17
CA HIS A 303 5.50 5.55 12.19
C HIS A 303 4.49 6.33 13.02
N PHE A 304 3.32 6.60 12.45
CA PHE A 304 2.22 7.24 13.17
C PHE A 304 1.29 6.14 13.70
N ASP A 305 1.11 6.11 15.01
CA ASP A 305 0.19 5.23 15.70
C ASP A 305 -1.15 5.96 15.89
N GLU A 306 -2.14 5.55 15.13
CA GLU A 306 -3.49 6.14 15.17
C GLU A 306 -4.23 5.80 16.47
N GLU A 307 -3.96 4.64 17.09
CA GLU A 307 -4.63 4.19 18.30
C GLU A 307 -4.18 5.00 19.52
N GLU A 308 -2.87 5.16 19.71
CA GLU A 308 -2.31 5.93 20.81
C GLU A 308 -2.14 7.42 20.48
N SER A 309 -2.37 7.86 19.25
CA SER A 309 -2.04 9.21 18.75
C SER A 309 -0.60 9.58 19.05
N ALA A 310 0.34 8.75 18.61
CA ALA A 310 1.77 8.92 18.88
C ALA A 310 2.61 8.75 17.61
N ILE A 311 3.76 9.42 17.56
CA ILE A 311 4.70 9.32 16.43
C ILE A 311 5.99 8.68 16.93
N TYR A 312 6.37 7.55 16.35
CA TYR A 312 7.68 6.93 16.55
C TYR A 312 8.63 7.41 15.46
N VAL A 313 9.77 7.99 15.87
CA VAL A 313 10.69 8.66 14.93
C VAL A 313 12.10 8.13 15.10
N SER A 314 12.74 7.79 13.99
CA SER A 314 14.14 7.33 13.94
C SER A 314 15.09 8.49 13.62
N HIS A 315 16.02 8.79 14.51
CA HIS A 315 17.09 9.79 14.37
C HIS A 315 18.43 9.06 14.19
N ARG A 316 18.85 8.89 12.94
CA ARG A 316 19.99 8.05 12.54
C ARG A 316 21.30 8.45 13.23
N HIS A 317 21.71 9.72 13.07
CA HIS A 317 22.99 10.19 13.60
C HIS A 317 23.02 10.28 15.13
N LEU A 318 21.87 10.32 15.79
CA LEU A 318 21.79 10.24 17.26
C LEU A 318 21.71 8.80 17.77
N SER A 319 21.60 7.80 16.87
CA SER A 319 21.34 6.41 17.27
C SER A 319 20.18 6.35 18.26
N ARG A 320 19.06 6.99 17.89
CA ARG A 320 17.92 7.24 18.78
C ARG A 320 16.59 7.01 18.06
N ILE A 321 15.64 6.48 18.83
CA ILE A 321 14.22 6.42 18.45
C ILE A 321 13.46 7.21 19.52
N SER A 322 12.55 8.10 19.09
CA SER A 322 11.71 8.90 19.98
C SER A 322 10.24 8.53 19.80
N LYS A 323 9.48 8.46 20.91
CA LYS A 323 8.01 8.44 20.90
C LYS A 323 7.52 9.82 21.26
N ILE A 324 6.73 10.43 20.39
CA ILE A 324 6.23 11.81 20.50
C ILE A 324 4.71 11.75 20.60
N ASP A 325 4.14 12.42 21.59
CA ASP A 325 2.69 12.58 21.74
C ASP A 325 2.13 13.50 20.64
N TYR A 326 1.05 13.11 20.01
CA TYR A 326 0.34 13.90 19.01
C TYR A 326 -1.05 14.29 19.54
N PRO A 327 -1.49 15.57 19.44
CA PRO A 327 -0.81 16.66 18.73
C PRO A 327 0.09 17.55 19.62
N SER A 328 0.33 17.22 20.90
CA SER A 328 1.08 18.13 21.79
C SER A 328 2.54 18.34 21.37
N GLY A 329 3.17 17.35 20.74
CA GLY A 329 4.56 17.35 20.35
C GLY A 329 5.54 17.06 21.49
N GLU A 330 5.04 16.74 22.69
CA GLU A 330 5.91 16.39 23.82
C GLU A 330 6.54 15.01 23.61
N ILE A 331 7.83 14.89 23.94
CA ILE A 331 8.53 13.60 23.88
C ILE A 331 8.09 12.74 25.07
N ILE A 332 7.47 11.59 24.81
CA ILE A 332 7.09 10.62 25.83
C ILE A 332 8.35 9.92 26.36
N TRP A 333 9.17 9.41 25.44
CA TRP A 333 10.47 8.82 25.75
C TRP A 333 11.43 8.85 24.56
N ASN A 334 12.72 8.73 24.86
CA ASN A 334 13.79 8.46 23.90
C ASN A 334 14.38 7.08 24.19
N MET A 335 14.61 6.28 23.17
CA MET A 335 15.33 5.01 23.21
C MET A 335 16.66 5.19 22.48
N GLY A 336 17.78 4.76 23.04
CA GLY A 336 19.06 4.95 22.37
C GLY A 336 20.27 4.55 23.20
N LEU A 337 21.43 5.13 22.85
CA LEU A 337 22.70 4.81 23.48
C LEU A 337 22.78 5.29 24.93
N PRO A 338 23.58 4.63 25.79
CA PRO A 338 23.89 5.11 27.15
C PRO A 338 24.58 6.48 27.13
N THR A 339 24.42 7.23 28.21
CA THR A 339 25.01 8.58 28.40
C THR A 339 26.53 8.64 28.17
N GLU A 340 27.26 7.55 28.42
CA GLU A 340 28.69 7.45 28.19
C GLU A 340 29.13 7.67 26.74
N PHE A 341 28.18 7.50 25.78
CA PHE A 341 28.40 7.77 24.35
C PHE A 341 27.95 9.18 23.92
N GLY A 342 27.55 10.06 24.86
CA GLY A 342 27.27 11.46 24.61
C GLY A 342 25.95 11.79 23.93
N THR A 343 25.07 10.80 23.76
CA THR A 343 23.78 10.97 23.08
C THR A 343 22.63 10.77 24.08
N GLY A 344 22.14 11.89 24.64
CA GLY A 344 20.94 11.90 25.47
C GLY A 344 21.07 11.24 26.83
N SER A 345 20.91 12.05 27.90
CA SER A 345 21.03 11.57 29.28
C SER A 345 19.86 10.71 29.75
N ASP A 346 18.72 10.76 29.02
CA ASP A 346 17.44 10.21 29.44
C ASP A 346 16.93 9.08 28.53
N ASN A 347 17.83 8.41 27.78
CA ASN A 347 17.47 7.30 26.94
C ASN A 347 17.06 6.08 27.78
N ILE A 348 15.94 5.45 27.40
CA ILE A 348 15.55 4.11 27.85
C ILE A 348 16.21 3.03 26.96
N CYS A 349 16.14 1.76 27.34
CA CYS A 349 16.59 0.60 26.55
C CYS A 349 18.05 0.70 26.08
N THR A 350 18.90 1.29 26.89
CA THR A 350 20.31 1.58 26.57
C THR A 350 21.19 0.32 26.39
N ASP A 351 20.70 -0.81 26.84
CA ASP A 351 21.32 -2.14 26.68
C ASP A 351 21.21 -2.69 25.25
N LEU A 352 20.28 -2.20 24.44
CA LEU A 352 20.15 -2.59 23.03
C LEU A 352 21.35 -2.16 22.18
N ARG A 353 21.95 -0.98 22.50
CA ARG A 353 23.16 -0.46 21.87
C ARG A 353 23.10 -0.47 20.32
N PHE A 354 21.91 -0.20 19.76
CA PHE A 354 21.77 -0.04 18.30
C PHE A 354 22.39 1.27 17.83
N SER A 355 22.74 1.34 16.54
CA SER A 355 23.32 2.55 15.99
C SER A 355 22.98 2.77 14.52
N PHE A 356 22.72 4.04 14.15
CA PHE A 356 22.48 4.50 12.78
C PHE A 356 21.29 3.82 12.08
N GLN A 357 20.28 3.42 12.84
CA GLN A 357 19.13 2.64 12.43
C GLN A 357 18.25 3.33 11.37
N HIS A 358 17.49 2.50 10.61
CA HIS A 358 16.52 2.89 9.61
C HIS A 358 15.20 2.13 9.76
N HIS A 359 14.16 2.60 9.05
CA HIS A 359 12.91 1.89 8.81
C HIS A 359 12.20 1.39 10.08
N ILE A 360 11.88 2.32 10.99
CA ILE A 360 11.10 2.02 12.21
C ILE A 360 9.65 1.73 11.84
N GLN A 361 9.07 0.66 12.41
CA GLN A 361 7.68 0.27 12.29
C GLN A 361 7.13 -0.17 13.64
N LEU A 362 5.91 0.24 13.97
CA LEU A 362 5.13 -0.37 15.04
C LEU A 362 4.32 -1.52 14.43
N MET A 363 4.42 -2.69 15.04
CA MET A 363 3.69 -3.88 14.64
C MET A 363 2.39 -4.01 15.43
N ASP A 364 1.38 -4.71 14.89
CA ASP A 364 0.05 -4.89 15.52
C ASP A 364 0.10 -5.47 16.93
N ASP A 365 1.15 -6.20 17.27
CA ASP A 365 1.36 -6.75 18.63
C ASP A 365 2.07 -5.75 19.58
N GLY A 366 2.24 -4.49 19.18
CA GLY A 366 2.88 -3.42 19.95
C GLY A 366 4.41 -3.51 19.99
N THR A 367 5.03 -4.36 19.16
CA THR A 367 6.50 -4.41 19.04
C THR A 367 7.01 -3.42 18.01
N LEU A 368 8.22 -2.90 18.20
CA LEU A 368 8.93 -2.08 17.22
C LEU A 368 9.87 -2.95 16.41
N LEU A 369 9.73 -2.91 15.08
CA LEU A 369 10.61 -3.57 14.12
C LEU A 369 11.46 -2.50 13.41
N PHE A 370 12.79 -2.67 13.38
CA PHE A 370 13.68 -1.74 12.70
C PHE A 370 14.97 -2.39 12.23
N PHE A 371 15.61 -1.72 11.27
CA PHE A 371 16.89 -2.08 10.68
C PHE A 371 18.00 -1.32 11.43
N ASP A 372 18.73 -2.00 12.33
CA ASP A 372 19.88 -1.48 13.05
C ASP A 372 21.12 -1.62 12.15
N ASN A 373 21.55 -0.54 11.52
CA ASN A 373 22.72 -0.56 10.64
C ASN A 373 24.01 -0.96 11.39
N GLY A 374 24.09 -0.63 12.68
CA GLY A 374 25.22 -1.03 13.53
C GLY A 374 26.55 -0.37 13.16
N ASN A 375 26.53 0.83 12.56
CA ASN A 375 27.71 1.48 11.99
C ASN A 375 28.86 1.69 12.99
N ILE A 376 28.55 1.79 14.28
CA ILE A 376 29.51 1.94 15.38
C ILE A 376 29.32 0.84 16.43
N SER A 377 28.81 -0.33 16.04
CA SER A 377 28.54 -1.42 17.00
C SER A 377 29.83 -2.00 17.60
N ASP A 378 30.96 -1.91 16.91
CA ASP A 378 32.30 -2.19 17.44
C ASP A 378 32.65 -1.28 18.62
N VAL A 379 32.25 -0.01 18.59
CA VAL A 379 32.48 0.96 19.67
C VAL A 379 31.47 0.80 20.80
N VAL A 380 30.16 0.71 20.46
CA VAL A 380 29.09 0.81 21.46
C VAL A 380 28.63 -0.53 22.00
N ALA A 381 28.71 -1.60 21.22
CA ALA A 381 28.32 -2.96 21.61
C ALA A 381 29.51 -3.89 21.88
N GLY A 382 30.72 -3.52 21.44
CA GLY A 382 31.95 -4.31 21.63
C GLY A 382 32.11 -5.45 20.64
N ASP A 383 31.47 -5.35 19.47
CA ASP A 383 31.67 -6.24 18.34
C ASP A 383 33.12 -6.14 17.82
N GLU A 384 33.66 -7.17 17.20
CA GLU A 384 34.99 -7.13 16.57
C GLU A 384 35.02 -6.19 15.36
N ASP A 385 33.96 -6.27 14.54
CA ASP A 385 33.67 -5.41 13.39
C ASP A 385 32.22 -4.94 13.46
N PRO A 386 31.83 -3.82 12.80
CA PRO A 386 30.44 -3.37 12.75
C PRO A 386 29.47 -4.42 12.20
N ILE A 387 28.38 -4.68 12.92
CA ILE A 387 27.37 -5.69 12.58
C ILE A 387 26.00 -5.01 12.40
N THR A 388 25.37 -5.25 11.25
CA THR A 388 23.97 -4.89 11.02
C THR A 388 23.05 -5.93 11.63
N ARG A 389 22.02 -5.47 12.34
CA ARG A 389 21.02 -6.33 13.00
C ARG A 389 19.60 -5.95 12.60
N LEU A 390 18.77 -6.94 12.43
CA LEU A 390 17.33 -6.75 12.36
C LEU A 390 16.80 -6.93 13.77
N ARG A 391 16.03 -5.96 14.27
CA ARG A 391 15.57 -5.99 15.65
C ARG A 391 14.07 -5.85 15.74
N ARG A 392 13.45 -6.74 16.51
CA ARG A 392 12.07 -6.64 16.98
C ARG A 392 12.07 -6.57 18.49
N VAL A 393 11.63 -5.44 19.05
CA VAL A 393 11.70 -5.17 20.48
C VAL A 393 10.34 -4.74 21.01
N ARG A 394 10.08 -5.04 22.29
CA ARG A 394 8.89 -4.54 23.01
C ARG A 394 9.34 -3.56 24.09
N VAL A 395 8.75 -2.36 24.08
CA VAL A 395 8.93 -1.39 25.17
C VAL A 395 7.97 -1.76 26.30
N ILE A 396 8.49 -1.85 27.52
CA ILE A 396 7.74 -2.20 28.73
C ILE A 396 7.71 -1.02 29.67
N ASP A 397 6.50 -0.59 30.07
CA ASP A 397 6.26 0.49 31.03
C ASP A 397 7.06 1.78 30.69
N ASP A 398 7.26 2.09 29.41
CA ASP A 398 8.04 3.23 28.90
C ASP A 398 9.43 3.36 29.53
N SER A 399 10.07 2.27 29.91
CA SER A 399 11.32 2.31 30.70
C SER A 399 12.39 1.30 30.29
N TYR A 400 12.05 0.12 29.84
CA TYR A 400 13.03 -0.88 29.38
C TYR A 400 12.49 -1.67 28.19
N CYS A 401 13.38 -2.40 27.51
CA CYS A 401 13.01 -3.20 26.33
C CYS A 401 13.27 -4.68 26.53
N GLU A 402 12.39 -5.48 25.93
CA GLU A 402 12.60 -6.90 25.70
C GLU A 402 12.88 -7.14 24.21
N THR A 403 13.97 -7.85 23.91
CA THR A 403 14.21 -8.32 22.55
C THR A 403 13.27 -9.51 22.26
N VAL A 404 12.33 -9.30 21.35
CA VAL A 404 11.37 -10.34 20.91
C VAL A 404 12.03 -11.22 19.86
N TRP A 405 12.76 -10.60 18.93
CA TRP A 405 13.52 -11.30 17.88
C TRP A 405 14.69 -10.44 17.42
N GLN A 406 15.76 -11.10 17.01
CA GLN A 406 16.94 -10.47 16.42
C GLN A 406 17.60 -11.40 15.43
N TYR A 407 18.13 -10.82 14.37
CA TYR A 407 18.97 -11.52 13.39
C TYR A 407 20.17 -10.66 13.04
N ASP A 408 21.37 -11.23 13.18
CA ASP A 408 22.62 -10.58 12.82
C ASP A 408 22.94 -10.89 11.35
N LEU A 409 22.99 -9.87 10.49
CA LEU A 409 23.36 -10.05 9.09
C LEU A 409 24.81 -10.54 8.96
N PRO A 410 25.10 -11.42 8.00
CA PRO A 410 26.48 -11.77 7.64
C PRO A 410 27.34 -10.54 7.33
N ALA A 411 28.62 -10.56 7.65
CA ALA A 411 29.52 -9.41 7.53
C ALA A 411 29.57 -8.79 6.12
N ASN A 412 29.45 -9.61 5.07
CA ASN A 412 29.38 -9.15 3.67
C ASN A 412 28.06 -8.46 3.31
N LEU A 413 27.06 -8.52 4.19
CA LEU A 413 25.76 -7.85 4.08
C LEU A 413 25.63 -6.67 5.05
N HIS A 414 26.72 -6.24 5.68
CA HIS A 414 26.71 -5.06 6.55
C HIS A 414 26.16 -3.82 5.82
N GLY A 415 25.11 -3.21 6.36
CA GLY A 415 24.41 -2.07 5.78
C GLY A 415 24.98 -0.75 6.27
N LEU A 416 25.92 -0.14 5.55
CA LEU A 416 26.53 1.14 5.90
C LEU A 416 25.53 2.30 6.02
N GLY A 417 24.47 2.26 5.23
CA GLY A 417 23.38 3.25 5.21
C GLY A 417 22.14 2.65 4.61
N MET A 418 21.04 3.42 4.59
CA MET A 418 19.73 2.94 4.09
C MET A 418 19.34 1.61 4.74
N GLY A 419 18.53 0.81 4.09
CA GLY A 419 18.11 -0.49 4.60
C GLY A 419 16.66 -0.51 5.04
N SER A 420 16.03 -1.65 4.86
CA SER A 420 14.64 -1.88 5.30
C SER A 420 14.46 -3.33 5.75
N VAL A 421 13.46 -3.53 6.61
CA VAL A 421 12.98 -4.84 7.04
C VAL A 421 11.46 -4.81 7.07
N GLN A 422 10.80 -5.83 6.55
CA GLN A 422 9.35 -6.01 6.56
C GLN A 422 9.05 -7.41 7.07
N LEU A 423 8.09 -7.53 7.99
CA LEU A 423 7.52 -8.81 8.38
C LEU A 423 6.43 -9.16 7.38
N LEU A 424 6.49 -10.36 6.80
CA LEU A 424 5.53 -10.88 5.83
C LEU A 424 4.46 -11.73 6.53
N ASP A 425 3.32 -11.96 5.85
CA ASP A 425 2.18 -12.70 6.40
C ASP A 425 2.50 -14.17 6.70
N ASN A 426 3.47 -14.78 5.98
CA ASN A 426 3.96 -16.12 6.28
C ASN A 426 4.94 -16.18 7.47
N GLY A 427 5.25 -15.03 8.07
CA GLY A 427 6.20 -14.89 9.18
C GLY A 427 7.65 -14.65 8.76
N ASN A 428 7.98 -14.72 7.48
CA ASN A 428 9.32 -14.41 6.98
C ASN A 428 9.63 -12.91 7.08
N TYR A 429 10.91 -12.56 7.09
CA TYR A 429 11.37 -11.18 7.05
C TYR A 429 11.96 -10.88 5.68
N PHE A 430 11.43 -9.85 5.03
CA PHE A 430 11.92 -9.32 3.77
C PHE A 430 12.83 -8.12 4.02
N ILE A 431 14.04 -8.12 3.44
CA ILE A 431 15.12 -7.25 3.87
C ILE A 431 15.78 -6.64 2.64
N TYR A 432 16.05 -5.35 2.71
CA TYR A 432 17.01 -4.69 1.83
C TYR A 432 18.23 -4.24 2.65
N THR A 433 19.44 -4.51 2.13
CA THR A 433 20.70 -3.98 2.68
C THR A 433 21.54 -3.36 1.58
N PHE A 434 22.09 -2.17 1.88
CA PHE A 434 22.97 -1.44 0.97
C PHE A 434 24.38 -2.08 0.84
N GLY A 435 24.76 -2.95 1.76
CA GLY A 435 26.09 -3.52 1.85
C GLY A 435 27.13 -2.51 2.38
N SER A 436 28.40 -2.70 2.07
CA SER A 436 29.50 -1.88 2.58
C SER A 436 29.76 -0.61 1.74
N GLY A 437 28.82 -0.17 0.90
CA GLY A 437 28.91 1.02 0.08
C GLY A 437 28.89 0.75 -1.43
N LEU A 438 28.80 1.82 -2.25
CA LEU A 438 28.58 1.77 -3.71
C LEU A 438 29.55 0.89 -4.50
N ASN A 439 30.78 0.73 -4.04
CA ASN A 439 31.79 -0.09 -4.70
C ASN A 439 31.93 -1.48 -4.06
N SER A 440 31.09 -1.82 -3.11
CA SER A 440 31.08 -3.13 -2.47
C SER A 440 29.91 -3.94 -3.05
N PRO A 441 30.11 -5.21 -3.44
CA PRO A 441 29.23 -5.90 -4.38
C PRO A 441 27.93 -6.47 -3.77
N GLU A 442 27.49 -6.03 -2.61
CA GLU A 442 26.45 -6.74 -1.88
C GLU A 442 25.16 -5.91 -1.61
N CYS A 443 24.87 -4.91 -2.47
CA CYS A 443 23.53 -4.30 -2.50
C CYS A 443 22.50 -5.40 -2.80
N SER A 444 21.78 -5.84 -1.78
CA SER A 444 21.01 -7.09 -1.81
C SER A 444 19.60 -6.90 -1.28
N ILE A 445 18.68 -7.61 -1.89
CA ILE A 445 17.35 -7.89 -1.33
C ILE A 445 17.34 -9.37 -0.92
N LEU A 446 16.80 -9.67 0.24
CA LEU A 446 16.74 -11.05 0.73
C LEU A 446 15.49 -11.32 1.56
N GLU A 447 15.12 -12.58 1.67
CA GLU A 447 14.05 -13.07 2.53
C GLU A 447 14.62 -14.18 3.42
N ILE A 448 14.33 -14.10 4.70
CA ILE A 448 14.74 -15.09 5.70
C ILE A 448 13.53 -15.60 6.48
N THR A 449 13.59 -16.85 6.93
CA THR A 449 12.60 -17.40 7.87
C THR A 449 12.78 -16.78 9.26
N PRO A 450 11.81 -16.93 10.19
CA PRO A 450 11.97 -16.53 11.59
C PRO A 450 13.17 -17.19 12.29
N GLU A 451 13.58 -18.37 11.85
CA GLU A 451 14.73 -19.13 12.35
C GLU A 451 16.06 -18.61 11.79
N GLY A 452 16.02 -17.76 10.74
CA GLY A 452 17.17 -17.14 10.12
C GLY A 452 17.72 -17.87 8.89
N ASP A 453 16.96 -18.82 8.34
CA ASP A 453 17.33 -19.49 7.08
C ASP A 453 17.03 -18.57 5.89
N MET A 454 18.03 -18.34 5.03
CA MET A 454 17.87 -17.49 3.85
C MET A 454 17.21 -18.29 2.72
N VAL A 455 15.96 -17.98 2.44
CA VAL A 455 15.12 -18.66 1.44
C VAL A 455 15.15 -17.98 0.07
N TRP A 456 15.45 -16.68 0.04
CA TRP A 456 15.58 -15.94 -1.20
C TRP A 456 16.65 -14.85 -1.07
N LYS A 457 17.43 -14.64 -2.12
CA LYS A 457 18.39 -13.53 -2.20
C LYS A 457 18.61 -13.15 -3.65
N ALA A 458 18.54 -11.85 -3.95
CA ALA A 458 18.95 -11.28 -5.22
C ALA A 458 19.87 -10.08 -5.05
N THR A 459 20.77 -9.89 -6.02
CA THR A 459 21.67 -8.75 -6.13
C THR A 459 21.51 -8.07 -7.48
N SER A 460 21.79 -6.78 -7.57
CA SER A 460 21.81 -6.09 -8.87
C SER A 460 22.94 -6.60 -9.76
N GLN A 461 22.69 -6.76 -11.05
CA GLN A 461 23.74 -7.01 -12.03
C GLN A 461 24.64 -5.79 -12.24
N ASN A 462 24.15 -4.59 -11.95
CA ASN A 462 24.95 -3.37 -12.01
C ASN A 462 25.62 -3.11 -10.65
N PRO A 463 26.96 -3.18 -10.56
CA PRO A 463 27.69 -2.98 -9.30
C PRO A 463 27.60 -1.55 -8.74
N ASN A 464 27.10 -0.59 -9.55
CA ASN A 464 26.88 0.79 -9.11
C ASN A 464 25.43 1.03 -8.68
N SER A 465 24.59 0.01 -8.65
CA SER A 465 23.22 0.15 -8.15
C SER A 465 23.24 0.44 -6.65
N ALA A 466 22.38 1.37 -6.27
CA ALA A 466 22.05 1.63 -4.89
C ALA A 466 20.56 1.88 -4.79
N TRP A 467 19.94 1.23 -3.82
CA TRP A 467 18.52 1.35 -3.53
C TRP A 467 18.33 2.04 -2.19
N TYR A 468 17.12 2.52 -1.93
CA TYR A 468 16.80 3.14 -0.64
C TYR A 468 16.06 2.17 0.28
N ARG A 469 14.93 1.69 -0.19
CA ARG A 469 14.09 0.69 0.50
C ARG A 469 13.54 -0.31 -0.49
N SER A 470 13.13 -1.45 0.02
CA SER A 470 12.33 -2.42 -0.73
C SER A 470 11.17 -2.93 0.11
N TYR A 471 10.09 -3.29 -0.60
CA TYR A 471 8.88 -3.89 -0.04
C TYR A 471 8.50 -5.11 -0.85
N LYS A 472 7.92 -6.09 -0.18
CA LYS A 472 7.26 -7.21 -0.84
C LYS A 472 5.75 -7.01 -0.71
N ILE A 473 5.06 -6.98 -1.84
CA ILE A 473 3.63 -6.68 -1.95
C ILE A 473 2.91 -7.83 -2.66
N PRO A 474 1.60 -8.05 -2.41
CA PRO A 474 0.86 -9.12 -3.05
C PRO A 474 0.75 -8.98 -4.57
N SER A 475 0.44 -7.78 -5.06
CA SER A 475 0.26 -7.50 -6.49
C SER A 475 0.46 -6.02 -6.81
N ILE A 476 0.59 -5.69 -8.11
CA ILE A 476 0.58 -4.29 -8.61
C ILE A 476 -0.84 -3.79 -8.92
N HIS A 477 -1.88 -4.56 -8.57
CA HIS A 477 -3.30 -4.23 -8.76
C HIS A 477 -4.03 -4.19 -7.41
N PRO A 478 -3.69 -3.24 -6.51
CA PRO A 478 -4.21 -3.22 -5.14
C PRO A 478 -5.72 -2.96 -5.05
N SER A 479 -6.32 -2.44 -6.12
CA SER A 479 -7.75 -2.12 -6.21
C SER A 479 -8.58 -3.19 -6.93
N ALA A 480 -8.00 -4.31 -7.33
CA ALA A 480 -8.71 -5.33 -8.10
C ALA A 480 -9.81 -6.03 -7.28
N PHE A 481 -11.06 -5.90 -7.72
CA PHE A 481 -12.21 -6.57 -7.14
C PHE A 481 -13.31 -6.78 -8.18
N SER A 482 -14.25 -7.69 -7.92
CA SER A 482 -15.42 -7.86 -8.76
C SER A 482 -16.72 -7.83 -7.95
N VAL A 483 -17.82 -7.53 -8.63
CA VAL A 483 -19.17 -7.48 -8.08
C VAL A 483 -20.08 -8.30 -8.97
N ILE A 484 -20.71 -9.34 -8.41
CA ILE A 484 -21.61 -10.24 -9.12
C ILE A 484 -23.01 -10.06 -8.53
N ALA A 485 -23.96 -9.60 -9.35
CA ALA A 485 -25.36 -9.54 -9.00
C ALA A 485 -25.98 -10.95 -9.11
N GLU A 486 -26.65 -11.41 -8.03
CA GLU A 486 -27.37 -12.67 -8.07
C GLU A 486 -28.71 -12.52 -8.83
N ASN A 487 -29.17 -13.62 -9.45
CA ASN A 487 -30.41 -13.66 -10.23
C ASN A 487 -30.50 -12.59 -11.34
N TYR A 488 -29.33 -12.19 -11.86
CA TYR A 488 -29.23 -11.30 -13.03
C TYR A 488 -29.48 -12.11 -14.29
N THR A 489 -30.55 -11.77 -15.00
CA THR A 489 -31.08 -12.55 -16.13
C THR A 489 -31.70 -11.63 -17.18
N THR A 490 -32.23 -12.20 -18.24
CA THR A 490 -32.97 -11.50 -19.29
C THR A 490 -34.45 -11.89 -19.21
N ASN A 491 -35.36 -10.90 -19.18
CA ASN A 491 -36.79 -11.17 -19.20
C ASN A 491 -37.28 -11.57 -20.63
N ASN A 492 -38.57 -11.91 -20.75
CA ASN A 492 -39.18 -12.34 -22.03
C ASN A 492 -39.14 -11.26 -23.14
N ASN A 493 -38.91 -9.98 -22.79
CA ASN A 493 -38.78 -8.87 -23.73
C ASN A 493 -37.31 -8.62 -24.15
N GLY A 494 -36.35 -9.29 -23.51
CA GLY A 494 -34.94 -9.09 -23.73
C GLY A 494 -34.31 -7.99 -22.83
N ASP A 495 -35.06 -7.49 -21.82
CA ASP A 495 -34.51 -6.50 -20.88
C ASP A 495 -33.67 -7.21 -19.79
N TYR A 496 -32.56 -6.63 -19.40
CA TYR A 496 -31.70 -7.11 -18.33
C TYR A 496 -32.28 -6.74 -16.96
N ILE A 497 -32.47 -7.74 -16.10
CA ILE A 497 -33.15 -7.59 -14.82
C ILE A 497 -32.46 -8.37 -13.71
N ILE A 498 -32.63 -7.91 -12.47
CA ILE A 498 -32.38 -8.69 -11.25
C ILE A 498 -33.72 -9.12 -10.68
N ASN A 499 -33.91 -10.43 -10.50
CA ASN A 499 -35.09 -10.95 -9.82
C ASN A 499 -34.86 -10.96 -8.31
N ILE A 500 -35.81 -10.38 -7.55
CA ILE A 500 -35.81 -10.47 -6.08
C ILE A 500 -35.99 -11.93 -5.68
N SER A 501 -35.12 -12.45 -4.84
CA SER A 501 -35.23 -13.76 -4.19
C SER A 501 -35.30 -13.58 -2.67
N ASP A 502 -36.06 -14.42 -1.98
CA ASP A 502 -36.25 -14.36 -0.51
C ASP A 502 -36.56 -12.95 0.06
N GLY A 503 -37.15 -12.08 -0.74
CA GLY A 503 -37.50 -10.70 -0.39
C GLY A 503 -36.34 -9.70 -0.44
N SER A 504 -35.19 -10.07 -1.04
CA SER A 504 -33.97 -9.26 -1.12
C SER A 504 -33.34 -9.35 -2.51
N ILE A 505 -32.45 -8.41 -2.79
CA ILE A 505 -31.44 -8.55 -3.86
C ILE A 505 -30.07 -8.70 -3.23
N HIS A 506 -29.19 -9.44 -3.92
CA HIS A 506 -27.89 -9.82 -3.41
C HIS A 506 -26.79 -9.49 -4.41
N PHE A 507 -25.66 -8.97 -3.89
CA PHE A 507 -24.44 -8.75 -4.65
C PHE A 507 -23.28 -9.42 -3.93
N ASN A 508 -22.56 -10.28 -4.63
CA ASN A 508 -21.34 -10.92 -4.14
C ASN A 508 -20.13 -10.09 -4.55
N ILE A 509 -19.38 -9.64 -3.57
CA ILE A 509 -18.16 -8.86 -3.75
C ILE A 509 -16.97 -9.78 -3.51
N TYR A 510 -16.01 -9.80 -4.44
CA TYR A 510 -14.80 -10.62 -4.39
C TYR A 510 -13.56 -9.74 -4.43
N ASN A 511 -12.70 -9.86 -3.44
CA ASN A 511 -11.41 -9.19 -3.42
C ASN A 511 -10.36 -10.03 -4.15
N SER A 512 -9.89 -9.58 -5.32
CA SER A 512 -8.85 -10.24 -6.13
C SER A 512 -7.49 -9.57 -6.01
N SER A 513 -7.38 -8.47 -5.23
CA SER A 513 -6.17 -7.64 -5.19
C SER A 513 -4.96 -8.32 -4.53
N GLY A 514 -5.19 -9.31 -3.67
CA GLY A 514 -4.18 -9.94 -2.82
C GLY A 514 -3.91 -9.20 -1.51
N TYR A 515 -4.50 -8.02 -1.33
CA TYR A 515 -4.41 -7.22 -0.09
C TYR A 515 -5.64 -7.41 0.78
N THR A 516 -5.53 -7.14 2.08
CA THR A 516 -6.70 -6.84 2.90
C THR A 516 -7.15 -5.42 2.57
N GLN A 517 -8.38 -5.25 2.06
CA GLN A 517 -8.91 -3.96 1.62
C GLN A 517 -10.22 -3.62 2.32
N PRO A 518 -10.35 -2.40 2.88
CA PRO A 518 -11.62 -1.84 3.29
C PRO A 518 -12.36 -1.29 2.06
N TYR A 519 -13.66 -1.56 1.99
CA TYR A 519 -14.56 -1.11 0.92
C TYR A 519 -15.65 -0.21 1.48
N LEU A 520 -16.02 0.79 0.68
CA LEU A 520 -17.19 1.63 0.91
C LEU A 520 -18.24 1.30 -0.15
N TYR A 521 -19.52 1.36 0.22
CA TYR A 521 -20.62 1.20 -0.71
C TYR A 521 -21.75 2.19 -0.46
N GLN A 522 -22.51 2.45 -1.54
CA GLN A 522 -23.74 3.23 -1.52
C GLN A 522 -24.76 2.56 -2.44
N PHE A 523 -25.94 2.22 -1.90
CA PHE A 523 -27.03 1.61 -2.62
C PHE A 523 -28.25 2.55 -2.63
N SER A 524 -28.88 2.70 -3.80
CA SER A 524 -30.01 3.62 -3.99
C SER A 524 -31.08 3.02 -4.89
N ASP A 525 -32.33 3.18 -4.50
CA ASP A 525 -33.49 3.06 -5.39
C ASP A 525 -33.66 4.38 -6.15
N LEU A 526 -33.67 4.33 -7.47
CA LEU A 526 -33.70 5.50 -8.35
C LEU A 526 -35.12 5.96 -8.73
N THR A 527 -36.15 5.38 -8.09
CA THR A 527 -37.55 5.75 -8.38
C THR A 527 -37.87 7.16 -7.87
N ASP A 528 -38.40 8.00 -8.75
CA ASP A 528 -38.96 9.29 -8.41
C ASP A 528 -40.34 9.13 -7.71
N GLY A 529 -40.38 8.91 -6.41
CA GLY A 529 -41.62 8.72 -5.67
C GLY A 529 -41.46 8.86 -4.15
N GLU A 530 -42.60 9.06 -3.45
CA GLU A 530 -42.62 9.10 -1.98
C GLU A 530 -42.41 7.72 -1.35
N VAL A 531 -42.58 6.63 -2.13
CA VAL A 531 -42.43 5.24 -1.69
C VAL A 531 -41.46 4.56 -2.66
N GLN A 532 -40.36 4.06 -2.14
CA GLN A 532 -39.32 3.32 -2.86
C GLN A 532 -39.42 1.83 -2.53
N MET A 533 -39.01 0.96 -3.48
CA MET A 533 -38.96 -0.49 -3.26
C MET A 533 -37.91 -0.85 -2.20
N PHE A 534 -36.78 -0.15 -2.21
CA PHE A 534 -35.67 -0.35 -1.29
C PHE A 534 -35.34 0.92 -0.53
N ASP A 535 -34.94 0.78 0.72
CA ASP A 535 -34.37 1.88 1.48
C ASP A 535 -32.95 2.18 0.98
N PHE A 536 -32.56 3.47 1.06
CA PHE A 536 -31.17 3.87 0.85
C PHE A 536 -30.27 3.19 1.88
N SER A 537 -29.11 2.69 1.44
CA SER A 537 -28.12 2.05 2.33
C SER A 537 -26.70 2.48 1.93
N GLU A 538 -25.89 2.75 2.93
CA GLU A 538 -24.46 2.98 2.78
C GLU A 538 -23.71 2.30 3.93
N GLY A 539 -22.44 1.95 3.72
CA GLY A 539 -21.65 1.31 4.74
C GLY A 539 -20.24 1.01 4.31
N GLU A 540 -19.52 0.38 5.22
CA GLU A 540 -18.16 -0.07 5.02
C GLU A 540 -18.00 -1.54 5.46
N PHE A 541 -17.06 -2.24 4.86
CA PHE A 541 -16.65 -3.60 5.22
C PHE A 541 -15.23 -3.87 4.76
N GLU A 542 -14.60 -4.90 5.30
CA GLU A 542 -13.25 -5.31 4.94
C GLU A 542 -13.25 -6.73 4.38
N LEU A 543 -12.41 -6.98 3.36
CA LEU A 543 -12.16 -8.31 2.80
C LEU A 543 -10.66 -8.57 2.77
N GLY A 544 -10.27 -9.72 3.30
CA GLY A 544 -8.92 -10.26 3.13
C GLY A 544 -8.63 -10.73 1.71
N PRO A 545 -7.40 -11.18 1.43
CA PRO A 545 -6.99 -11.70 0.14
C PRO A 545 -7.86 -12.87 -0.32
N ASN A 546 -8.43 -12.78 -1.53
CA ASN A 546 -9.33 -13.79 -2.12
C ASN A 546 -10.61 -14.09 -1.29
N GLU A 547 -10.95 -13.21 -0.36
CA GLU A 547 -12.21 -13.30 0.37
C GLU A 547 -13.37 -12.69 -0.42
N SER A 548 -14.57 -13.07 -0.03
CA SER A 548 -15.80 -12.54 -0.59
C SER A 548 -16.88 -12.37 0.47
N MET A 549 -17.81 -11.45 0.21
CA MET A 549 -19.03 -11.31 1.03
C MET A 549 -20.24 -10.99 0.16
N THR A 550 -21.42 -11.22 0.69
CA THR A 550 -22.69 -10.87 0.06
C THR A 550 -23.29 -9.63 0.74
N LEU A 551 -23.50 -8.57 -0.02
CA LEU A 551 -24.35 -7.44 0.36
C LEU A 551 -25.81 -7.78 0.02
N SER A 552 -26.72 -7.63 0.98
CA SER A 552 -28.12 -7.96 0.81
C SER A 552 -28.98 -6.75 1.12
N PHE A 553 -29.87 -6.39 0.19
CA PHE A 553 -30.78 -5.24 0.31
C PHE A 553 -32.22 -5.75 0.31
N PRO A 554 -32.91 -5.72 1.49
CA PRO A 554 -34.27 -6.21 1.60
C PRO A 554 -35.26 -5.26 0.96
N GLN A 555 -36.30 -5.80 0.33
CA GLN A 555 -37.42 -5.05 -0.18
C GLN A 555 -38.19 -4.40 0.99
N ALA A 556 -38.25 -3.07 1.00
CA ALA A 556 -38.94 -2.30 2.03
C ALA A 556 -40.44 -2.16 1.75
N ASN A 557 -40.81 -2.02 0.47
CA ASN A 557 -42.21 -1.85 0.06
C ASN A 557 -42.58 -2.74 -1.11
N PRO A 558 -43.84 -3.22 -1.21
CA PRO A 558 -44.30 -4.14 -2.26
C PRO A 558 -44.53 -3.38 -3.58
N ILE A 559 -43.43 -3.02 -4.23
CA ILE A 559 -43.37 -2.44 -5.57
C ILE A 559 -42.88 -3.53 -6.52
N ASP A 560 -43.46 -3.63 -7.70
CA ASP A 560 -43.17 -4.74 -8.62
C ASP A 560 -41.88 -4.54 -9.42
N ILE A 561 -41.50 -3.27 -9.70
CA ILE A 561 -40.35 -2.94 -10.54
C ILE A 561 -39.76 -1.58 -10.13
N THR A 562 -38.43 -1.50 -10.07
CA THR A 562 -37.70 -0.25 -9.86
C THR A 562 -36.31 -0.30 -10.50
N ASN A 563 -35.71 0.86 -10.73
CA ASN A 563 -34.29 0.97 -11.09
C ASN A 563 -33.46 1.25 -9.83
N ILE A 564 -32.33 0.59 -9.74
CA ILE A 564 -31.40 0.69 -8.61
C ILE A 564 -30.00 0.99 -9.08
N SER A 565 -29.20 1.57 -8.19
CA SER A 565 -27.77 1.72 -8.37
C SER A 565 -27.01 1.19 -7.15
N LEU A 566 -25.87 0.55 -7.40
CA LEU A 566 -24.86 0.20 -6.41
C LEU A 566 -23.55 0.84 -6.82
N SER A 567 -23.03 1.74 -5.97
CA SER A 567 -21.66 2.27 -6.08
C SER A 567 -20.81 1.60 -5.03
N ILE A 568 -19.63 1.10 -5.40
CA ILE A 568 -18.71 0.41 -4.50
C ILE A 568 -17.27 0.69 -4.91
N TRP A 569 -16.38 0.93 -3.93
CA TRP A 569 -14.97 1.22 -4.18
C TRP A 569 -14.09 0.81 -2.99
N PRO A 570 -12.83 0.42 -3.24
CA PRO A 570 -11.84 0.28 -2.18
C PRO A 570 -11.55 1.65 -1.55
N MET A 571 -11.56 1.75 -0.23
CA MET A 571 -11.45 3.03 0.51
C MET A 571 -10.17 3.81 0.13
N HIS A 572 -9.06 3.11 -0.04
CA HIS A 572 -7.76 3.69 -0.37
C HIS A 572 -7.53 3.92 -1.87
N HIS A 573 -8.43 3.41 -2.74
CA HIS A 573 -8.33 3.46 -4.19
C HIS A 573 -9.64 3.92 -4.82
N SER A 574 -10.15 5.08 -4.38
CA SER A 574 -11.45 5.61 -4.80
C SER A 574 -11.54 5.92 -6.31
N TYR A 575 -10.42 5.94 -7.02
CA TYR A 575 -10.38 6.06 -8.48
C TYR A 575 -10.87 4.80 -9.22
N ASP A 576 -10.93 3.64 -8.56
CA ASP A 576 -11.50 2.39 -9.10
C ASP A 576 -12.94 2.16 -8.58
N LEU A 577 -13.75 3.21 -8.60
CA LEU A 577 -15.18 3.17 -8.30
C LEU A 577 -15.91 2.34 -9.37
N LYS A 578 -16.67 1.34 -8.94
CA LYS A 578 -17.65 0.62 -9.77
C LYS A 578 -19.04 1.16 -9.52
N GLU A 579 -19.70 1.66 -10.57
CA GLU A 579 -21.09 2.08 -10.54
C GLU A 579 -21.93 1.12 -11.39
N LEU A 580 -22.85 0.42 -10.75
CA LEU A 580 -23.68 -0.62 -11.34
C LEU A 580 -25.14 -0.16 -11.32
N PHE A 581 -25.84 -0.32 -12.44
CA PHE A 581 -27.23 0.05 -12.61
C PHE A 581 -28.05 -1.15 -13.07
N PHE A 582 -29.17 -1.41 -12.40
CA PHE A 582 -30.03 -2.54 -12.72
C PHE A 582 -31.50 -2.18 -12.62
N THR A 583 -32.35 -2.96 -13.29
CA THR A 583 -33.78 -2.99 -13.05
C THR A 583 -34.10 -4.17 -12.14
N ALA A 584 -34.57 -3.91 -10.93
CA ALA A 584 -35.03 -4.92 -9.98
C ALA A 584 -36.51 -5.23 -10.19
N ILE A 585 -36.86 -6.53 -10.20
CA ILE A 585 -38.24 -6.99 -10.36
C ILE A 585 -38.60 -7.92 -9.20
N SER A 586 -39.74 -7.60 -8.55
CA SER A 586 -40.36 -8.50 -7.57
C SER A 586 -41.32 -9.44 -8.27
N ASN A 587 -40.97 -10.72 -8.28
CA ASN A 587 -41.83 -11.80 -8.82
C ASN A 587 -42.92 -12.22 -7.81
N SER A 588 -43.13 -11.48 -6.74
CA SER A 588 -44.19 -11.79 -5.78
C SER A 588 -45.56 -11.68 -6.45
N GLN A 589 -46.13 -12.81 -6.86
CA GLN A 589 -47.54 -12.85 -7.23
C GLN A 589 -48.35 -12.50 -5.98
N PRO A 590 -49.17 -11.42 -5.99
CA PRO A 590 -50.02 -11.10 -4.84
C PRO A 590 -50.87 -12.33 -4.48
N GLY A 591 -50.59 -12.94 -3.35
CA GLY A 591 -51.27 -14.16 -2.91
C GLY A 591 -50.41 -15.43 -2.89
N ASP A 592 -49.20 -15.42 -3.43
CA ASP A 592 -48.20 -16.45 -3.24
C ASP A 592 -47.46 -16.19 -1.91
N MET A 593 -47.94 -16.84 -0.85
CA MET A 593 -47.48 -16.62 0.53
C MET A 593 -46.27 -17.48 0.89
N ASN A 594 -45.94 -18.48 0.09
CA ASN A 594 -44.79 -19.36 0.30
C ASN A 594 -43.64 -19.18 -0.70
N GLY A 595 -43.83 -18.29 -1.71
CA GLY A 595 -42.81 -17.99 -2.71
C GLY A 595 -42.52 -19.13 -3.71
N ASP A 596 -43.50 -20.07 -3.90
CA ASP A 596 -43.33 -21.21 -4.80
C ASP A 596 -43.81 -20.95 -6.25
N GLU A 597 -44.11 -19.70 -6.58
CA GLU A 597 -44.63 -19.22 -7.87
C GLU A 597 -46.02 -19.81 -8.26
N SER A 598 -46.75 -20.38 -7.32
CA SER A 598 -48.01 -21.03 -7.57
C SER A 598 -49.07 -20.65 -6.53
N ILE A 599 -50.01 -19.76 -6.85
CA ILE A 599 -51.12 -19.46 -5.94
C ILE A 599 -52.01 -20.69 -5.76
N ASN A 600 -51.93 -21.32 -4.57
CA ASN A 600 -52.62 -22.55 -4.27
C ASN A 600 -53.15 -22.57 -2.82
N VAL A 601 -53.69 -23.74 -2.36
CA VAL A 601 -54.25 -23.86 -1.02
C VAL A 601 -53.22 -23.63 0.11
N LEU A 602 -51.96 -23.89 -0.13
CA LEU A 602 -50.90 -23.63 0.86
C LEU A 602 -50.78 -22.16 1.18
N ASP A 603 -50.87 -21.27 0.20
CA ASP A 603 -50.84 -19.81 0.35
C ASP A 603 -52.02 -19.31 1.16
N VAL A 604 -53.19 -19.83 0.89
CA VAL A 604 -54.41 -19.53 1.65
C VAL A 604 -54.24 -19.94 3.14
N VAL A 605 -53.63 -21.09 3.41
CA VAL A 605 -53.35 -21.56 4.78
C VAL A 605 -52.34 -20.66 5.49
N LEU A 606 -51.29 -20.22 4.80
CA LEU A 606 -50.27 -19.29 5.34
C LEU A 606 -50.87 -17.90 5.59
N LEU A 607 -51.66 -17.38 4.69
CA LEU A 607 -52.37 -16.11 4.86
C LEU A 607 -53.33 -16.14 6.04
N VAL A 608 -54.12 -17.21 6.18
CA VAL A 608 -55.03 -17.39 7.32
C VAL A 608 -54.26 -17.50 8.65
N ASN A 609 -53.12 -18.21 8.67
CA ASN A 609 -52.27 -18.29 9.85
C ASN A 609 -51.64 -16.92 10.21
N ALA A 610 -51.19 -16.13 9.24
CA ALA A 610 -50.69 -14.78 9.45
C ALA A 610 -51.78 -13.88 10.07
N ILE A 611 -52.98 -13.89 9.50
CA ILE A 611 -54.12 -13.12 10.01
C ILE A 611 -54.56 -13.55 11.42
N LEU A 612 -54.49 -14.86 11.74
CA LEU A 612 -54.85 -15.34 13.05
C LEU A 612 -53.81 -14.99 14.11
N ASN A 613 -52.53 -14.97 13.74
CA ASN A 613 -51.45 -14.59 14.66
C ASN A 613 -51.40 -13.07 14.93
N ASP A 614 -51.75 -12.22 13.96
CA ASP A 614 -51.88 -10.78 14.16
C ASP A 614 -53.04 -10.40 15.13
N ASN A 615 -54.03 -11.24 15.27
CA ASN A 615 -55.14 -11.01 16.21
C ASN A 615 -54.84 -11.42 17.67
N GLU A 616 -53.72 -12.05 17.99
CA GLU A 616 -53.30 -12.36 19.37
C GLU A 616 -52.64 -11.16 20.11
N PHE A 617 -52.32 -10.07 19.44
CA PHE A 617 -51.71 -8.88 20.05
C PHE A 617 -52.66 -7.69 20.28
N SER A 618 -53.94 -7.87 20.09
CA SER A 618 -54.95 -6.80 20.31
C SER A 618 -56.03 -7.18 21.36
N ASN A 619 -55.60 -7.68 22.52
CA ASN A 619 -56.45 -7.72 23.74
C ASN A 619 -55.65 -7.42 25.00
#